data_344b98206414a652f7938c7d33d511f2
#
_entry.id   344b98206414a652f7938c7d33d511f2
#
_cell.length_a   1.000
_cell.length_b   1.000
_cell.length_c   1.000
_cell.angle_alpha   90.00
_cell.angle_beta   90.00
_cell.angle_gamma   90.00
#
_symmetry.space_group_name_H-M   'P 1'
#
loop_
_entity.id
_entity.type
_entity.pdbx_description
1 polymer ?
#
loop_
_entity_poly.entity_id
_entity_poly.type
_entity_poly.pdbx_seq_one_letter_code
_entity_poly.pdbx_strand_id
1 'polypeptide(L)'
;MIFNVLDFGAKADRITDDAPAIQAAIDACSQAGGGRVILEGGKHFYSGSIVLKENVDLHLERGAVLQAHNDLEHYFHPNAGQRDDGVERVGTPVTLKPSYVFIYAKDADNIAISGEGAIDGNAYAFVKQVSPYYVTGDFYPRPTLVYVEHCSHITFRDVIMRNAPFWTLHPAGCDDVL
;
A
#
# COMPACT_ATOMS: atom_id res chain seq x y z
N MET A 1 -16.26 -14.61 2.22
CA MET A 1 -15.67 -15.03 3.53
C MET A 1 -15.03 -13.83 4.19
N ILE A 2 -14.77 -13.90 5.50
CA ILE A 2 -14.13 -12.81 6.27
C ILE A 2 -12.88 -13.38 6.94
N PHE A 3 -11.78 -12.63 6.86
CA PHE A 3 -10.48 -12.96 7.42
C PHE A 3 -10.01 -11.76 8.25
N ASN A 4 -10.08 -11.86 9.59
CA ASN A 4 -9.62 -10.80 10.46
C ASN A 4 -8.10 -10.95 10.66
N VAL A 5 -7.31 -9.92 10.37
CA VAL A 5 -5.84 -9.97 10.48
C VAL A 5 -5.36 -10.29 11.90
N LEU A 6 -6.17 -10.02 12.92
CA LEU A 6 -5.85 -10.37 14.30
C LEU A 6 -5.81 -11.90 14.52
N ASP A 7 -6.64 -12.66 13.81
CA ASP A 7 -6.65 -14.12 13.85
C ASP A 7 -5.38 -14.72 13.24
N PHE A 8 -4.66 -13.94 12.44
CA PHE A 8 -3.38 -14.29 11.84
C PHE A 8 -2.17 -13.75 12.62
N GLY A 9 -2.41 -13.11 13.76
CA GLY A 9 -1.38 -12.70 14.71
C GLY A 9 -0.97 -11.24 14.65
N ALA A 10 -1.67 -10.39 13.90
CA ALA A 10 -1.45 -8.94 13.92
C ALA A 10 -1.59 -8.40 15.35
N LYS A 11 -0.73 -7.45 15.72
CA LYS A 11 -0.68 -6.89 17.09
C LYS A 11 -1.43 -5.57 17.18
N ALA A 12 -1.41 -4.78 16.12
CA ALA A 12 -2.02 -3.44 16.09
C ALA A 12 -1.56 -2.54 17.25
N ASP A 13 -0.31 -2.67 17.65
CA ASP A 13 0.30 -1.98 18.80
C ASP A 13 1.13 -0.74 18.39
N ARG A 14 1.15 -0.41 17.10
CA ARG A 14 1.90 0.73 16.49
C ARG A 14 3.42 0.53 16.45
N ILE A 15 3.92 -0.62 16.80
CA ILE A 15 5.35 -0.89 16.93
C ILE A 15 5.74 -2.15 16.16
N THR A 16 4.97 -3.22 16.36
CA THR A 16 5.22 -4.50 15.68
C THR A 16 4.88 -4.39 14.21
N ASP A 17 5.75 -4.90 13.33
CA ASP A 17 5.44 -5.02 11.91
C ASP A 17 4.36 -6.09 11.70
N ASP A 18 3.16 -5.64 11.40
CA ASP A 18 1.99 -6.49 11.15
C ASP A 18 1.92 -7.02 9.70
N ALA A 19 2.87 -6.64 8.83
CA ALA A 19 2.86 -7.07 7.42
C ALA A 19 2.79 -8.59 7.25
N PRO A 20 3.53 -9.42 8.02
CA PRO A 20 3.43 -10.87 7.89
C PRO A 20 2.03 -11.42 8.20
N ALA A 21 1.37 -10.87 9.21
CA ALA A 21 0.02 -11.29 9.61
C ALA A 21 -1.04 -10.84 8.60
N ILE A 22 -0.93 -9.59 8.12
CA ILE A 22 -1.83 -9.06 7.09
C ILE A 22 -1.65 -9.86 5.79
N GLN A 23 -0.42 -10.14 5.39
CA GLN A 23 -0.14 -10.94 4.20
C GLN A 23 -0.69 -12.37 4.31
N ALA A 24 -0.53 -13.00 5.47
CA ALA A 24 -1.08 -14.34 5.71
C ALA A 24 -2.63 -14.36 5.58
N ALA A 25 -3.31 -13.32 6.07
CA ALA A 25 -4.75 -13.17 5.89
C ALA A 25 -5.14 -12.98 4.42
N ILE A 26 -4.40 -12.16 3.67
CA ILE A 26 -4.60 -11.95 2.22
C ILE A 26 -4.41 -13.27 1.46
N ASP A 27 -3.35 -14.00 1.78
CA ASP A 27 -3.02 -15.27 1.15
C ASP A 27 -4.11 -16.33 1.39
N ALA A 28 -4.56 -16.45 2.64
CA ALA A 28 -5.64 -17.36 3.01
C ALA A 28 -6.97 -16.97 2.32
N CYS A 29 -7.26 -15.67 2.24
CA CYS A 29 -8.45 -15.16 1.58
C CYS A 29 -8.45 -15.52 0.08
N SER A 30 -7.37 -15.23 -0.62
CA SER A 30 -7.25 -15.55 -2.06
C SER A 30 -7.29 -17.07 -2.31
N GLN A 31 -6.60 -17.89 -1.51
CA GLN A 31 -6.64 -19.34 -1.61
C GLN A 31 -8.03 -19.94 -1.38
N ALA A 32 -8.83 -19.29 -0.58
CA ALA A 32 -10.23 -19.69 -0.34
C ALA A 32 -11.20 -19.25 -1.46
N GLY A 33 -10.69 -18.65 -2.53
CA GLY A 33 -11.47 -18.15 -3.65
C GLY A 33 -11.96 -16.70 -3.50
N GLY A 34 -11.46 -16.00 -2.47
CA GLY A 34 -11.72 -14.58 -2.26
C GLY A 34 -12.60 -14.27 -1.05
N GLY A 35 -12.71 -12.97 -0.78
CA GLY A 35 -13.47 -12.46 0.35
C GLY A 35 -12.93 -11.14 0.87
N ARG A 36 -13.13 -10.90 2.14
CA ARG A 36 -12.73 -9.66 2.80
C ARG A 36 -11.71 -9.91 3.89
N VAL A 37 -10.58 -9.21 3.80
CA VAL A 37 -9.56 -9.15 4.84
C VAL A 37 -9.80 -7.90 5.68
N ILE A 38 -10.10 -8.08 6.97
CA ILE A 38 -10.52 -6.98 7.84
C ILE A 38 -9.38 -6.51 8.73
N LEU A 39 -9.13 -5.19 8.70
CA LEU A 39 -8.43 -4.46 9.73
C LEU A 39 -9.47 -3.86 10.69
N GLU A 40 -9.54 -4.38 11.89
CA GLU A 40 -10.58 -4.08 12.88
C GLU A 40 -10.57 -2.60 13.31
N GLY A 41 -11.75 -2.05 13.46
CA GLY A 41 -12.00 -0.65 13.78
C GLY A 41 -11.35 -0.18 15.07
N GLY A 42 -10.89 1.08 15.06
CA GLY A 42 -10.25 1.71 16.21
C GLY A 42 -8.84 1.21 16.52
N LYS A 43 -8.30 0.28 15.74
CA LYS A 43 -6.95 -0.25 15.90
C LYS A 43 -5.93 0.43 14.99
N HIS A 44 -4.66 0.36 15.36
CA HIS A 44 -3.58 0.99 14.62
C HIS A 44 -2.51 -0.04 14.27
N PHE A 45 -2.54 -0.49 13.05
CA PHE A 45 -1.59 -1.44 12.48
C PHE A 45 -0.37 -0.69 11.93
N TYR A 46 0.81 -1.20 12.20
CA TYR A 46 2.07 -0.69 11.67
C TYR A 46 2.66 -1.77 10.77
N SER A 47 2.99 -1.44 9.52
CA SER A 47 3.23 -2.49 8.53
C SER A 47 4.28 -2.11 7.50
N GLY A 48 5.13 -3.05 7.18
CA GLY A 48 5.86 -3.07 5.93
C GLY A 48 4.93 -3.29 4.74
N SER A 49 5.50 -3.56 3.58
CA SER A 49 4.72 -3.78 2.35
C SER A 49 3.81 -4.99 2.43
N ILE A 50 2.65 -4.86 1.80
CA ILE A 50 1.70 -5.96 1.57
C ILE A 50 1.37 -6.08 0.08
N VAL A 51 1.10 -7.30 -0.36
CA VAL A 51 0.75 -7.64 -1.74
C VAL A 51 -0.69 -8.13 -1.79
N LEU A 52 -1.56 -7.37 -2.45
CA LEU A 52 -2.94 -7.79 -2.70
C LEU A 52 -2.97 -8.89 -3.77
N LYS A 53 -3.92 -9.77 -3.65
CA LYS A 53 -4.16 -10.88 -4.56
C LYS A 53 -5.58 -10.84 -5.13
N GLU A 54 -5.81 -11.61 -6.17
CA GLU A 54 -7.12 -11.68 -6.83
C GLU A 54 -8.25 -12.02 -5.87
N ASN A 55 -9.41 -11.45 -6.11
CA ASN A 55 -10.66 -11.63 -5.34
C ASN A 55 -10.58 -11.18 -3.87
N VAL A 56 -9.63 -10.31 -3.50
CA VAL A 56 -9.46 -9.82 -2.14
C VAL A 56 -9.92 -8.37 -1.99
N ASP A 57 -10.80 -8.13 -1.02
CA ASP A 57 -11.15 -6.80 -0.50
C ASP A 57 -10.38 -6.54 0.80
N LEU A 58 -9.37 -5.69 0.77
CA LEU A 58 -8.69 -5.19 1.97
C LEU A 58 -9.56 -4.11 2.60
N HIS A 59 -10.22 -4.45 3.70
CA HIS A 59 -11.22 -3.61 4.32
C HIS A 59 -10.75 -3.02 5.65
N LEU A 60 -10.68 -1.70 5.70
CA LEU A 60 -10.34 -0.97 6.91
C LEU A 60 -11.62 -0.47 7.58
N GLU A 61 -12.01 -1.06 8.69
CA GLU A 61 -13.17 -0.60 9.43
C GLU A 61 -12.99 0.82 9.98
N ARG A 62 -14.08 1.47 10.34
CA ARG A 62 -14.07 2.85 10.86
C ARG A 62 -13.08 3.01 12.01
N GLY A 63 -12.15 3.95 11.85
CA GLY A 63 -11.12 4.25 12.84
C GLY A 63 -9.93 3.30 12.84
N ALA A 64 -9.90 2.29 11.97
CA ALA A 64 -8.68 1.53 11.72
C ALA A 64 -7.66 2.42 11.01
N VAL A 65 -6.41 2.29 11.39
CA VAL A 65 -5.28 2.94 10.70
C VAL A 65 -4.27 1.88 10.29
N LEU A 66 -3.93 1.84 9.02
CA LEU A 66 -2.81 1.07 8.48
C LEU A 66 -1.68 2.05 8.17
N GLN A 67 -0.70 2.12 9.05
CA GLN A 67 0.45 3.00 8.93
C GLN A 67 1.65 2.27 8.33
N ALA A 68 2.25 2.88 7.33
CA ALA A 68 3.43 2.37 6.65
C ALA A 68 4.69 2.45 7.55
N HIS A 69 5.55 1.43 7.45
CA HIS A 69 6.82 1.36 8.17
C HIS A 69 7.75 2.55 7.81
N ASN A 70 8.58 2.96 8.75
CA ASN A 70 9.52 4.08 8.54
C ASN A 70 10.88 3.65 7.99
N ASP A 71 11.12 2.34 7.84
CA ASP A 71 12.36 1.78 7.33
C ASP A 71 12.12 1.07 5.98
N LEU A 72 12.93 1.41 4.98
CA LEU A 72 12.83 0.88 3.62
C LEU A 72 13.14 -0.62 3.51
N GLU A 73 13.84 -1.20 4.48
CA GLU A 73 14.08 -2.65 4.51
C GLU A 73 12.79 -3.47 4.61
N HIS A 74 11.70 -2.86 5.10
CA HIS A 74 10.37 -3.46 5.18
C HIS A 74 9.52 -3.27 3.93
N TYR A 75 10.08 -2.67 2.87
CA TYR A 75 9.32 -2.39 1.66
C TYR A 75 9.67 -3.30 0.51
N PHE A 76 8.62 -3.70 -0.22
CA PHE A 76 8.75 -4.42 -1.48
C PHE A 76 9.32 -3.52 -2.57
N HIS A 77 10.24 -4.07 -3.35
CA HIS A 77 10.89 -3.40 -4.45
C HIS A 77 10.51 -4.10 -5.76
N PRO A 78 9.39 -3.72 -6.41
CA PRO A 78 8.84 -4.45 -7.56
C PRO A 78 9.78 -4.45 -8.76
N ASN A 79 10.72 -3.52 -8.82
CA ASN A 79 11.65 -3.34 -9.92
C ASN A 79 13.11 -3.53 -9.50
N ALA A 80 13.36 -4.35 -8.47
CA ALA A 80 14.72 -4.65 -8.03
C ALA A 80 15.59 -5.10 -9.21
N GLY A 81 16.72 -4.42 -9.41
CA GLY A 81 17.62 -4.68 -10.53
C GLY A 81 17.31 -3.91 -11.82
N GLN A 82 16.19 -3.22 -11.93
CA GLN A 82 15.96 -2.21 -12.96
C GLN A 82 16.48 -0.88 -12.45
N ARG A 83 17.14 -0.12 -13.32
CA ARG A 83 17.64 1.20 -12.98
C ARG A 83 16.46 2.19 -12.96
N ASP A 84 15.80 2.26 -11.84
CA ASP A 84 14.91 3.37 -11.53
C ASP A 84 15.74 4.36 -10.71
N ASP A 85 16.36 5.31 -11.41
CA ASP A 85 17.05 6.41 -10.76
C ASP A 85 16.08 7.50 -10.32
N GLY A 86 14.76 7.27 -10.54
CA GLY A 86 13.70 8.21 -10.17
C GLY A 86 13.86 9.61 -10.74
N VAL A 87 14.81 9.79 -11.62
CA VAL A 87 15.07 11.08 -12.26
C VAL A 87 14.15 11.20 -13.46
N GLU A 88 13.15 12.05 -13.32
CA GLU A 88 12.37 12.54 -14.43
C GLU A 88 13.30 13.31 -15.39
N ARG A 89 13.73 12.66 -16.47
CA ARG A 89 14.49 13.31 -17.51
C ARG A 89 13.51 13.97 -18.47
N VAL A 90 13.54 15.28 -18.55
CA VAL A 90 12.77 16.07 -19.52
C VAL A 90 12.91 15.46 -20.91
N GLY A 91 11.80 14.99 -21.49
CA GLY A 91 11.74 14.45 -22.86
C GLY A 91 11.85 12.92 -22.98
N THR A 92 11.95 12.15 -21.89
CA THR A 92 11.79 10.70 -21.97
C THR A 92 10.36 10.29 -21.59
N PRO A 93 9.78 9.25 -22.22
CA PRO A 93 8.53 8.66 -21.71
C PRO A 93 8.80 8.13 -20.30
N VAL A 94 8.17 8.76 -19.31
CA VAL A 94 8.36 8.39 -17.93
C VAL A 94 7.53 7.12 -17.66
N THR A 95 8.14 5.96 -17.76
CA THR A 95 7.62 4.78 -17.11
C THR A 95 8.10 4.83 -15.66
N LEU A 96 7.43 5.64 -14.86
CA LEU A 96 7.73 5.72 -13.43
C LEU A 96 7.23 4.44 -12.75
N LYS A 97 8.03 3.40 -12.83
CA LYS A 97 7.84 2.25 -11.96
C LYS A 97 8.42 2.61 -10.60
N PRO A 98 7.64 2.54 -9.53
CA PRO A 98 8.12 2.91 -8.21
C PRO A 98 9.23 1.97 -7.74
N SER A 99 10.24 2.53 -7.08
CA SER A 99 11.31 1.75 -6.47
C SER A 99 10.82 0.97 -5.26
N TYR A 100 10.00 1.60 -4.42
CA TYR A 100 9.42 1.03 -3.21
C TYR A 100 7.91 1.25 -3.20
N VAL A 101 7.17 0.27 -2.74
CA VAL A 101 5.70 0.29 -2.71
C VAL A 101 5.20 -0.20 -1.36
N PHE A 102 4.22 0.49 -0.78
CA PHE A 102 3.59 0.04 0.45
C PHE A 102 2.51 -1.01 0.19
N ILE A 103 1.51 -0.70 -0.63
CA ILE A 103 0.48 -1.67 -1.04
C ILE A 103 0.64 -1.93 -2.53
N TYR A 104 0.88 -3.18 -2.88
CA TYR A 104 1.16 -3.61 -4.24
C TYR A 104 0.16 -4.64 -4.73
N ALA A 105 -0.17 -4.60 -6.02
CA ALA A 105 -0.85 -5.67 -6.72
C ALA A 105 -0.32 -5.78 -8.16
N LYS A 106 -0.23 -6.99 -8.66
CA LYS A 106 0.15 -7.25 -10.05
C LYS A 106 -0.59 -8.44 -10.61
N ASP A 107 -1.01 -8.30 -11.88
CA ASP A 107 -1.68 -9.35 -12.64
C ASP A 107 -2.86 -9.99 -11.84
N ALA A 108 -3.56 -9.17 -11.03
CA ALA A 108 -4.66 -9.59 -10.17
C ALA A 108 -5.99 -9.03 -10.65
N ASP A 109 -7.03 -9.85 -10.57
CA ASP A 109 -8.40 -9.47 -10.95
C ASP A 109 -9.29 -9.32 -9.72
N ASN A 110 -10.28 -8.42 -9.80
CA ASN A 110 -11.29 -8.22 -8.78
C ASN A 110 -10.69 -7.95 -7.39
N ILE A 111 -9.91 -6.88 -7.28
CA ILE A 111 -9.32 -6.42 -6.03
C ILE A 111 -10.00 -5.16 -5.51
N ALA A 112 -10.07 -5.02 -4.20
CA ALA A 112 -10.61 -3.82 -3.60
C ALA A 112 -9.77 -3.36 -2.39
N ILE A 113 -9.75 -2.06 -2.16
CA ILE A 113 -9.39 -1.43 -0.90
C ILE A 113 -10.60 -0.60 -0.48
N SER A 114 -11.20 -0.94 0.65
CA SER A 114 -12.49 -0.35 1.04
C SER A 114 -12.56 -0.03 2.53
N GLY A 115 -13.63 0.65 2.94
CA GLY A 115 -13.96 0.90 4.33
C GLY A 115 -13.73 2.35 4.78
N GLU A 116 -14.05 2.64 6.03
CA GLU A 116 -14.02 4.00 6.59
C GLU A 116 -12.77 4.26 7.46
N GLY A 117 -11.73 3.43 7.31
CA GLY A 117 -10.43 3.60 7.96
C GLY A 117 -9.46 4.43 7.13
N ALA A 118 -8.20 4.47 7.58
CA ALA A 118 -7.16 5.26 6.93
C ALA A 118 -5.92 4.43 6.61
N ILE A 119 -5.35 4.66 5.43
CA ILE A 119 -4.01 4.23 5.04
C ILE A 119 -3.11 5.45 5.16
N ASP A 120 -2.08 5.36 6.00
CA ASP A 120 -1.14 6.43 6.31
C ASP A 120 0.25 6.06 5.81
N GLY A 121 0.73 6.78 4.81
CA GLY A 121 2.02 6.51 4.18
C GLY A 121 3.24 6.94 4.99
N ASN A 122 3.03 7.55 6.17
CA ASN A 122 4.13 7.97 7.07
C ASN A 122 5.19 8.85 6.39
N ALA A 123 4.75 9.78 5.54
CA ALA A 123 5.61 10.62 4.70
C ALA A 123 6.74 11.32 5.48
N TYR A 124 6.48 11.68 6.74
CA TYR A 124 7.44 12.39 7.57
C TYR A 124 8.71 11.59 7.87
N ALA A 125 8.67 10.26 7.72
CA ALA A 125 9.86 9.40 7.82
C ALA A 125 10.80 9.54 6.60
N PHE A 126 10.28 9.99 5.44
CA PHE A 126 10.99 9.98 4.16
C PHE A 126 11.21 11.36 3.55
N VAL A 127 10.62 12.40 4.12
CA VAL A 127 10.68 13.75 3.57
C VAL A 127 11.19 14.75 4.60
N LYS A 128 11.98 15.74 4.10
CA LYS A 128 12.39 16.90 4.90
C LYS A 128 11.51 18.08 4.55
N GLN A 129 11.04 18.79 5.56
CA GLN A 129 10.43 20.09 5.35
C GLN A 129 11.56 21.11 5.13
N VAL A 130 11.64 21.67 3.93
CA VAL A 130 12.66 22.67 3.58
C VAL A 130 12.12 24.09 3.71
N SER A 131 10.81 24.28 3.61
CA SER A 131 10.14 25.55 3.83
C SER A 131 8.74 25.34 4.39
N PRO A 132 8.09 26.39 4.95
CA PRO A 132 6.70 26.30 5.38
C PRO A 132 5.70 25.96 4.27
N TYR A 133 6.10 26.12 3.01
CA TYR A 133 5.20 26.05 1.88
C TYR A 133 5.34 24.79 1.02
N TYR A 134 6.44 24.06 1.14
CA TYR A 134 6.62 22.79 0.46
C TYR A 134 7.56 21.85 1.19
N VAL A 135 7.30 20.59 0.99
CA VAL A 135 8.09 19.49 1.53
C VAL A 135 8.99 18.98 0.41
N THR A 136 10.29 18.94 0.66
CA THR A 136 11.21 18.21 -0.21
C THR A 136 11.77 17.03 0.55
N GLY A 137 11.90 15.90 -0.13
CA GLY A 137 12.73 14.79 0.34
C GLY A 137 14.10 14.87 -0.29
N ASP A 138 15.07 14.19 0.28
CA ASP A 138 16.16 13.68 -0.52
C ASP A 138 15.51 12.79 -1.58
N PHE A 139 15.74 13.06 -2.85
CA PHE A 139 14.87 12.65 -3.94
C PHE A 139 14.56 11.16 -4.01
N TYR A 140 15.28 10.30 -3.30
CA TYR A 140 15.05 8.86 -3.27
C TYR A 140 15.70 8.18 -2.05
N PRO A 141 15.14 7.05 -1.65
CA PRO A 141 13.91 6.44 -2.11
C PRO A 141 12.71 6.83 -1.25
N ARG A 142 11.58 7.13 -1.89
CA ARG A 142 10.31 7.42 -1.24
C ARG A 142 9.25 6.43 -1.71
N PRO A 143 8.59 5.67 -0.82
CA PRO A 143 7.60 4.68 -1.22
C PRO A 143 6.35 5.30 -1.85
N THR A 144 5.87 4.67 -2.93
CA THR A 144 4.51 4.87 -3.43
C THR A 144 3.53 4.20 -2.48
N LEU A 145 2.43 4.87 -2.14
CA LEU A 145 1.48 4.33 -1.16
C LEU A 145 0.74 3.12 -1.72
N VAL A 146 0.11 3.24 -2.88
CA VAL A 146 -0.58 2.15 -3.56
C VAL A 146 -0.15 2.10 -5.01
N TYR A 147 0.42 0.99 -5.43
CA TYR A 147 0.79 0.72 -6.83
C TYR A 147 0.16 -0.57 -7.30
N VAL A 148 -0.63 -0.49 -8.37
CA VAL A 148 -1.28 -1.63 -8.98
C VAL A 148 -0.91 -1.67 -10.47
N GLU A 149 -0.42 -2.81 -10.96
CA GLU A 149 -0.04 -2.96 -12.37
C GLU A 149 -0.70 -4.16 -13.02
N HIS A 150 -1.19 -3.96 -14.25
CA HIS A 150 -1.85 -4.99 -15.07
C HIS A 150 -2.99 -5.71 -14.34
N CYS A 151 -3.74 -4.96 -13.52
CA CYS A 151 -4.88 -5.46 -12.77
C CYS A 151 -6.20 -5.03 -13.44
N SER A 152 -7.28 -5.77 -13.20
CA SER A 152 -8.63 -5.43 -13.68
C SER A 152 -9.66 -5.49 -12.56
N HIS A 153 -10.82 -4.82 -12.76
CA HIS A 153 -11.91 -4.72 -11.79
C HIS A 153 -11.43 -4.27 -10.42
N ILE A 154 -10.83 -3.07 -10.37
CA ILE A 154 -10.22 -2.51 -9.15
C ILE A 154 -11.20 -1.53 -8.51
N THR A 155 -11.44 -1.66 -7.21
CA THR A 155 -12.29 -0.73 -6.46
C THR A 155 -11.53 -0.07 -5.31
N PHE A 156 -11.52 1.27 -5.27
CA PHE A 156 -11.10 2.07 -4.12
C PHE A 156 -12.30 2.82 -3.59
N ARG A 157 -12.77 2.48 -2.38
CA ARG A 157 -14.02 3.05 -1.87
C ARG A 157 -13.98 3.38 -0.39
N ASP A 158 -14.39 4.60 -0.07
CA ASP A 158 -14.63 5.12 1.29
C ASP A 158 -13.38 5.20 2.19
N VAL A 159 -12.23 4.73 1.73
CA VAL A 159 -10.96 4.72 2.47
C VAL A 159 -10.24 6.07 2.38
N ILE A 160 -9.66 6.51 3.49
CA ILE A 160 -8.80 7.70 3.54
C ILE A 160 -7.36 7.29 3.22
N MET A 161 -6.79 7.85 2.16
CA MET A 161 -5.36 7.72 1.83
C MET A 161 -4.67 9.03 2.14
N ARG A 162 -3.63 9.02 2.99
CA ARG A 162 -2.96 10.23 3.43
C ARG A 162 -1.46 10.05 3.65
N ASN A 163 -0.76 11.17 3.76
CA ASN A 163 0.68 11.21 4.09
C ASN A 163 1.53 10.30 3.18
N ALA A 164 1.20 10.24 1.89
CA ALA A 164 1.99 9.47 0.93
C ALA A 164 3.37 10.13 0.76
N PRO A 165 4.47 9.38 0.92
CA PRO A 165 5.81 9.93 0.71
C PRO A 165 6.08 10.29 -0.74
N PHE A 166 5.44 9.58 -1.68
CA PHE A 166 5.52 9.79 -3.12
C PHE A 166 4.11 9.77 -3.74
N TRP A 167 3.84 8.94 -4.71
CA TRP A 167 2.49 8.84 -5.31
C TRP A 167 1.51 8.19 -4.32
N THR A 168 0.31 8.75 -4.23
CA THR A 168 -0.74 8.19 -3.38
C THR A 168 -1.38 6.97 -4.00
N LEU A 169 -1.78 7.07 -5.27
CA LEU A 169 -2.40 6.00 -6.02
C LEU A 169 -1.85 5.99 -7.44
N HIS A 170 -1.32 4.86 -7.86
CA HIS A 170 -0.67 4.70 -9.14
C HIS A 170 -1.12 3.40 -9.84
N PRO A 171 -2.23 3.41 -10.56
CA PRO A 171 -2.59 2.31 -11.45
C PRO A 171 -1.81 2.42 -12.76
N ALA A 172 -1.24 1.31 -13.23
CA ALA A 172 -0.46 1.23 -14.45
C ALA A 172 -0.90 0.05 -15.32
N GLY A 173 -1.39 0.33 -16.53
CA GLY A 173 -1.88 -0.72 -17.44
C GLY A 173 -3.07 -1.51 -16.87
N CYS A 174 -3.92 -0.83 -16.11
CA CYS A 174 -5.08 -1.41 -15.46
C CYS A 174 -6.37 -1.12 -16.24
N ASP A 175 -7.32 -2.02 -16.12
CA ASP A 175 -8.67 -1.87 -16.67
C ASP A 175 -9.71 -1.80 -15.54
N ASP A 176 -10.79 -1.03 -15.75
CA ASP A 176 -11.96 -0.97 -14.89
C ASP A 176 -11.63 -0.57 -13.43
N VAL A 177 -11.15 0.66 -13.29
CA VAL A 177 -10.76 1.24 -11.99
C VAL A 177 -11.84 2.20 -11.50
N LEU A 178 -12.42 1.92 -10.33
CA LEU A 178 -13.48 2.70 -9.68
C LEU A 178 -13.00 3.36 -8.38
#